data_d0387aa30c960174f040d4d15a0e0683
#
_entry.id   d0387aa30c960174f040d4d15a0e0683
#
_cell.length_a   1.000
_cell.length_b   1.000
_cell.length_c   1.000
_cell.angle_alpha   90.00
_cell.angle_beta   90.00
_cell.angle_gamma   90.00
#
_symmetry.space_group_name_H-M   'P 1'
#
loop_
_entity.id
_entity.type
_entity.pdbx_description
1 polymer ?
#
loop_
_entity_poly.entity_id
_entity_poly.type
_entity_poly.pdbx_seq_one_letter_code
_entity_poly.pdbx_strand_id
1 'polypeptide(L)'
;MYGVIERIEPQKTDMHRFLELVKLMEEKKASDLHLRVPSSPVLRVDGILQLVQDIPPITATDMELLLESIVTQEQMDNFNASPELDFAYDISELARLRVSAMRQRGTISLCFRRIPKDIPSIESLGLPPICKTAILKPRGLILVTGPTGSGKSTTVAAMIDYLNENMARNVITIEDPIEYLYSNKKCLIAQRDLGYDTESFDTALVHALRHDPDVIVVGEMRDVNTISTAIRAAETGHLVISTLHTVDVAQTIDRIIDVFSPDQQQQIRLQLSQVIEAVISQTLLPRIDGGRVGAFEVMIANPAVRSLIRDKKAFELPNIMQVNSNIGMQTLDSALSKLVASGIVSQEEAMMKSSNPEHLKRLLEY
;
A
#
# COMPACT_ATOMS: atom_id res chain seq x y z
N MET A 1 -13.81 -63.12 0.29
CA MET A 1 -13.12 -62.13 -0.57
C MET A 1 -13.69 -60.77 -0.20
N TYR A 2 -13.01 -60.03 0.65
CA TYR A 2 -13.38 -58.66 1.00
C TYR A 2 -12.60 -57.73 0.09
N GLY A 3 -13.32 -56.96 -0.73
CA GLY A 3 -12.73 -55.99 -1.64
C GLY A 3 -12.00 -54.89 -0.85
N VAL A 4 -10.75 -54.64 -1.25
CA VAL A 4 -9.94 -53.52 -0.78
C VAL A 4 -10.55 -52.25 -1.33
N ILE A 5 -11.14 -51.45 -0.46
CA ILE A 5 -11.50 -50.05 -0.78
C ILE A 5 -10.18 -49.29 -0.84
N GLU A 6 -9.76 -48.89 -2.05
CA GLU A 6 -8.67 -47.92 -2.22
C GLU A 6 -9.02 -46.67 -1.43
N ARG A 7 -8.20 -46.36 -0.43
CA ARG A 7 -8.23 -45.07 0.23
C ARG A 7 -7.84 -44.02 -0.79
N ILE A 8 -8.80 -43.23 -1.23
CA ILE A 8 -8.56 -41.96 -1.94
C ILE A 8 -7.77 -41.11 -0.96
N GLU A 9 -6.56 -40.70 -1.31
CA GLU A 9 -5.74 -39.83 -0.48
C GLU A 9 -6.48 -38.48 -0.26
N PRO A 10 -6.80 -38.11 0.98
CA PRO A 10 -7.59 -36.89 1.28
C PRO A 10 -6.93 -35.60 0.77
N GLN A 11 -5.61 -35.57 0.68
CA GLN A 11 -4.81 -34.39 0.33
C GLN A 11 -5.07 -33.83 -1.08
N LYS A 12 -5.45 -34.65 -2.06
CA LYS A 12 -5.71 -34.18 -3.44
C LYS A 12 -7.05 -33.45 -3.58
N THR A 13 -8.04 -33.82 -2.79
CA THR A 13 -9.41 -33.31 -2.92
C THR A 13 -9.54 -31.90 -2.35
N ASP A 14 -8.87 -31.61 -1.24
CA ASP A 14 -8.97 -30.30 -0.56
C ASP A 14 -8.18 -29.21 -1.27
N MET A 15 -6.98 -29.53 -1.74
CA MET A 15 -6.19 -28.61 -2.56
C MET A 15 -6.86 -28.31 -3.91
N HIS A 16 -7.48 -29.30 -4.56
CA HIS A 16 -8.20 -29.07 -5.81
C HIS A 16 -9.38 -28.10 -5.60
N ARG A 17 -10.16 -28.30 -4.53
CA ARG A 17 -11.27 -27.43 -4.16
C ARG A 17 -10.81 -26.01 -3.84
N PHE A 18 -9.68 -25.86 -3.14
CA PHE A 18 -9.07 -24.55 -2.87
C PHE A 18 -8.66 -23.85 -4.17
N LEU A 19 -8.02 -24.54 -5.11
CA LEU A 19 -7.65 -23.98 -6.41
C LEU A 19 -8.86 -23.53 -7.23
N GLU A 20 -9.98 -24.25 -7.17
CA GLU A 20 -11.25 -23.83 -7.80
C GLU A 20 -11.79 -22.55 -7.18
N LEU A 21 -11.73 -22.42 -5.84
CA LEU A 21 -12.13 -21.20 -5.15
C LEU A 21 -11.25 -19.99 -5.52
N VAL A 22 -9.95 -20.21 -5.67
CA VAL A 22 -9.03 -19.15 -6.12
C VAL A 22 -9.29 -18.75 -7.57
N LYS A 23 -9.58 -19.71 -8.47
CA LYS A 23 -10.01 -19.39 -9.84
C LYS A 23 -11.28 -18.56 -9.85
N LEU A 24 -12.27 -18.93 -9.06
CA LEU A 24 -13.52 -18.18 -8.93
C LEU A 24 -13.28 -16.77 -8.37
N MET A 25 -12.33 -16.63 -7.42
CA MET A 25 -11.89 -15.34 -6.87
C MET A 25 -11.30 -14.44 -7.97
N GLU A 26 -10.47 -14.99 -8.87
CA GLU A 26 -9.90 -14.27 -10.01
C GLU A 26 -10.96 -13.87 -11.04
N GLU A 27 -11.83 -14.82 -11.42
CA GLU A 27 -12.91 -14.60 -12.39
C GLU A 27 -13.87 -13.49 -11.94
N LYS A 28 -14.25 -13.50 -10.65
CA LYS A 28 -15.13 -12.51 -10.05
C LYS A 28 -14.41 -11.22 -9.62
N LYS A 29 -13.09 -11.14 -9.80
CA LYS A 29 -12.25 -10.04 -9.30
C LYS A 29 -12.48 -9.75 -7.81
N ALA A 30 -12.75 -10.80 -7.04
CA ALA A 30 -12.96 -10.67 -5.61
C ALA A 30 -11.67 -10.20 -4.92
N SER A 31 -11.81 -9.35 -3.92
CA SER A 31 -10.66 -8.86 -3.14
C SER A 31 -10.20 -9.87 -2.10
N ASP A 32 -11.14 -10.58 -1.48
CA ASP A 32 -10.82 -11.53 -0.41
C ASP A 32 -11.67 -12.81 -0.55
N LEU A 33 -11.08 -13.96 -0.17
CA LEU A 33 -11.75 -15.23 0.07
C LEU A 33 -11.65 -15.55 1.55
N HIS A 34 -12.80 -15.76 2.19
CA HIS A 34 -12.89 -16.13 3.60
C HIS A 34 -13.31 -17.59 3.73
N LEU A 35 -12.50 -18.38 4.43
CA LEU A 35 -12.78 -19.75 4.82
C LEU A 35 -12.91 -19.84 6.34
N ARG A 36 -14.08 -20.23 6.83
CA ARG A 36 -14.39 -20.29 8.28
C ARG A 36 -15.34 -21.42 8.60
N VAL A 37 -15.03 -22.16 9.65
CA VAL A 37 -15.88 -23.23 10.16
C VAL A 37 -17.03 -22.67 11.04
N PRO A 38 -18.27 -23.15 10.90
CA PRO A 38 -18.83 -24.07 9.90
C PRO A 38 -19.60 -23.27 8.81
N SER A 39 -18.91 -22.54 7.97
CA SER A 39 -19.53 -21.74 6.90
C SER A 39 -19.11 -22.25 5.53
N SER A 40 -19.96 -22.09 4.51
CA SER A 40 -19.52 -22.18 3.12
C SER A 40 -18.52 -21.06 2.82
N PRO A 41 -17.63 -21.22 1.81
CA PRO A 41 -16.70 -20.17 1.41
C PRO A 41 -17.41 -18.86 1.09
N VAL A 42 -16.78 -17.73 1.44
CA VAL A 42 -17.33 -16.40 1.20
C VAL A 42 -16.33 -15.57 0.41
N LEU A 43 -16.75 -14.97 -0.68
CA LEU A 43 -15.97 -14.01 -1.45
C LEU A 43 -16.39 -12.57 -1.10
N ARG A 44 -15.43 -11.65 -1.11
CA ARG A 44 -15.71 -10.21 -1.09
C ARG A 44 -15.57 -9.65 -2.49
N VAL A 45 -16.69 -9.28 -3.09
CA VAL A 45 -16.75 -8.69 -4.44
C VAL A 45 -17.30 -7.28 -4.31
N ASP A 46 -16.59 -6.29 -4.83
CA ASP A 46 -16.94 -4.85 -4.74
C ASP A 46 -17.29 -4.40 -3.30
N GLY A 47 -16.57 -4.94 -2.32
CA GLY A 47 -16.76 -4.64 -0.90
C GLY A 47 -17.88 -5.45 -0.21
N ILE A 48 -18.71 -6.18 -0.96
CA ILE A 48 -19.86 -6.96 -0.45
C ILE A 48 -19.46 -8.41 -0.26
N LEU A 49 -19.82 -8.98 0.90
CA LEU A 49 -19.63 -10.42 1.17
C LEU A 49 -20.72 -11.24 0.47
N GLN A 50 -20.29 -12.23 -0.31
CA GLN A 50 -21.14 -13.14 -1.08
C GLN A 50 -20.78 -14.60 -0.76
N LEU A 51 -21.77 -15.38 -0.34
CA LEU A 51 -21.61 -16.83 -0.16
C LEU A 51 -21.38 -17.49 -1.52
N VAL A 52 -20.40 -18.39 -1.60
CA VAL A 52 -20.24 -19.25 -2.77
C VAL A 52 -21.29 -20.34 -2.70
N GLN A 53 -22.21 -20.34 -3.68
CA GLN A 53 -23.30 -21.31 -3.76
C GLN A 53 -22.75 -22.68 -4.18
N ASP A 54 -23.52 -23.74 -3.85
CA ASP A 54 -23.25 -25.13 -4.22
C ASP A 54 -21.97 -25.74 -3.62
N ILE A 55 -21.32 -25.04 -2.68
CA ILE A 55 -20.19 -25.57 -1.92
C ILE A 55 -20.64 -25.82 -0.46
N PRO A 56 -20.51 -27.06 0.03
CA PRO A 56 -20.91 -27.40 1.39
C PRO A 56 -20.07 -26.63 2.44
N PRO A 57 -20.59 -26.46 3.67
CA PRO A 57 -19.83 -25.88 4.77
C PRO A 57 -18.47 -26.56 4.96
N ILE A 58 -17.48 -25.75 5.30
CA ILE A 58 -16.10 -26.19 5.55
C ILE A 58 -16.05 -26.84 6.93
N THR A 59 -15.35 -27.97 7.02
CA THR A 59 -15.13 -28.67 8.29
C THR A 59 -13.83 -28.25 8.96
N ALA A 60 -13.64 -28.57 10.25
CA ALA A 60 -12.40 -28.32 10.97
C ALA A 60 -11.22 -29.07 10.32
N THR A 61 -11.44 -30.32 9.89
CA THR A 61 -10.43 -31.14 9.22
C THR A 61 -10.00 -30.54 7.89
N ASP A 62 -10.94 -30.02 7.06
CA ASP A 62 -10.62 -29.36 5.80
C ASP A 62 -9.66 -28.17 6.03
N MET A 63 -9.90 -27.39 7.10
CA MET A 63 -9.07 -26.23 7.42
C MET A 63 -7.67 -26.62 7.91
N GLU A 64 -7.56 -27.66 8.71
CA GLU A 64 -6.26 -28.19 9.16
C GLU A 64 -5.44 -28.68 7.98
N LEU A 65 -6.01 -29.53 7.13
CA LEU A 65 -5.35 -30.07 5.94
C LEU A 65 -4.96 -28.97 4.95
N LEU A 66 -5.84 -28.00 4.74
CA LEU A 66 -5.54 -26.88 3.85
C LEU A 66 -4.36 -26.06 4.39
N LEU A 67 -4.38 -25.69 5.68
CA LEU A 67 -3.27 -24.93 6.27
C LEU A 67 -1.96 -25.70 6.17
N GLU A 68 -1.94 -26.98 6.56
CA GLU A 68 -0.77 -27.84 6.44
C GLU A 68 -0.20 -27.93 5.00
N SER A 69 -1.07 -27.83 4.00
CA SER A 69 -0.66 -27.93 2.59
C SER A 69 -0.07 -26.64 2.01
N ILE A 70 -0.29 -25.49 2.66
CA ILE A 70 0.12 -24.17 2.14
C ILE A 70 1.18 -23.47 2.99
N VAL A 71 1.54 -24.01 4.15
CA VAL A 71 2.58 -23.45 5.04
C VAL A 71 3.82 -24.35 5.07
N THR A 72 4.97 -23.76 5.44
CA THR A 72 6.19 -24.49 5.78
C THR A 72 6.09 -25.07 7.17
N GLN A 73 6.98 -26.03 7.52
CA GLN A 73 7.05 -26.59 8.86
C GLN A 73 7.33 -25.51 9.91
N GLU A 74 8.22 -24.58 9.64
CA GLU A 74 8.53 -23.45 10.53
C GLU A 74 7.31 -22.56 10.77
N GLN A 75 6.55 -22.24 9.72
CA GLN A 75 5.30 -21.47 9.83
C GLN A 75 4.25 -22.21 10.65
N MET A 76 4.14 -23.54 10.49
CA MET A 76 3.23 -24.36 11.27
C MET A 76 3.63 -24.37 12.75
N ASP A 77 4.93 -24.48 13.05
CA ASP A 77 5.45 -24.45 14.42
C ASP A 77 5.18 -23.07 15.07
N ASN A 78 5.37 -21.99 14.31
CA ASN A 78 5.03 -20.63 14.76
C ASN A 78 3.52 -20.47 15.03
N PHE A 79 2.65 -20.96 14.13
CA PHE A 79 1.19 -20.93 14.31
C PHE A 79 0.72 -21.77 15.50
N ASN A 80 1.43 -22.84 15.83
CA ASN A 80 1.15 -23.66 17.03
C ASN A 80 1.60 -22.97 18.31
N ALA A 81 2.65 -22.16 18.26
CA ALA A 81 3.13 -21.36 19.40
C ALA A 81 2.33 -20.07 19.60
N SER A 82 1.94 -19.41 18.51
CA SER A 82 1.12 -18.20 18.50
C SER A 82 -0.04 -18.39 17.53
N PRO A 83 -1.31 -18.34 17.97
CA PRO A 83 -2.47 -18.75 17.15
C PRO A 83 -2.84 -17.78 16.03
N GLU A 84 -1.89 -17.03 15.50
CA GLU A 84 -2.00 -16.09 14.40
C GLU A 84 -0.80 -16.22 13.48
N LEU A 85 -1.03 -16.19 12.15
CA LEU A 85 0.04 -16.29 11.15
C LEU A 85 -0.37 -15.53 9.89
N ASP A 86 0.47 -14.59 9.45
CA ASP A 86 0.36 -13.90 8.17
C ASP A 86 1.52 -14.33 7.27
N PHE A 87 1.21 -14.64 5.99
CA PHE A 87 2.23 -15.02 5.00
C PHE A 87 1.74 -14.79 3.57
N ALA A 88 2.68 -14.75 2.62
CA ALA A 88 2.37 -14.74 1.21
C ALA A 88 2.32 -16.18 0.66
N TYR A 89 1.39 -16.47 -0.24
CA TYR A 89 1.25 -17.76 -0.90
C TYR A 89 1.12 -17.58 -2.41
N ASP A 90 2.07 -18.14 -3.15
CA ASP A 90 2.10 -18.10 -4.60
C ASP A 90 1.49 -19.35 -5.21
N ILE A 91 0.51 -19.20 -6.09
CA ILE A 91 -0.11 -20.27 -6.85
C ILE A 91 0.33 -20.12 -8.32
N SER A 92 1.58 -20.46 -8.61
CA SER A 92 2.18 -20.45 -9.96
C SER A 92 1.63 -19.31 -10.85
N GLU A 93 1.10 -19.67 -12.04
CA GLU A 93 0.51 -18.72 -13.00
C GLU A 93 -0.86 -18.15 -12.57
N LEU A 94 -1.48 -18.69 -11.51
CA LEU A 94 -2.88 -18.38 -11.17
C LEU A 94 -3.01 -17.11 -10.35
N ALA A 95 -2.42 -17.07 -9.15
CA ALA A 95 -2.59 -15.98 -8.20
C ALA A 95 -1.43 -15.87 -7.20
N ARG A 96 -1.18 -14.65 -6.68
CA ARG A 96 -0.47 -14.43 -5.43
C ARG A 96 -1.47 -13.97 -4.38
N LEU A 97 -1.40 -14.57 -3.20
CA LEU A 97 -2.33 -14.33 -2.11
C LEU A 97 -1.56 -13.92 -0.85
N ARG A 98 -2.05 -12.91 -0.14
CA ARG A 98 -1.72 -12.72 1.27
C ARG A 98 -2.69 -13.58 2.08
N VAL A 99 -2.17 -14.43 2.92
CA VAL A 99 -2.94 -15.33 3.77
C VAL A 99 -2.84 -14.88 5.21
N SER A 100 -3.98 -14.72 5.87
CA SER A 100 -4.07 -14.52 7.31
C SER A 100 -4.78 -15.72 7.92
N ALA A 101 -4.07 -16.43 8.81
CA ALA A 101 -4.58 -17.57 9.55
C ALA A 101 -4.76 -17.19 11.02
N MET A 102 -5.88 -17.56 11.61
CA MET A 102 -6.12 -17.39 13.05
C MET A 102 -6.93 -18.54 13.62
N ARG A 103 -6.80 -18.79 14.91
CA ARG A 103 -7.69 -19.71 15.63
C ARG A 103 -8.95 -18.98 16.11
N GLN A 104 -10.11 -19.63 15.92
CA GLN A 104 -11.39 -19.18 16.45
C GLN A 104 -12.18 -20.36 17.03
N ARG A 105 -12.64 -20.29 18.25
CA ARG A 105 -13.48 -21.35 18.89
C ARG A 105 -12.92 -22.78 18.70
N GLY A 106 -11.59 -22.92 18.78
CA GLY A 106 -10.93 -24.21 18.61
C GLY A 106 -10.74 -24.66 17.16
N THR A 107 -11.15 -23.90 16.17
CA THR A 107 -10.96 -24.18 14.74
C THR A 107 -10.06 -23.13 14.08
N ILE A 108 -9.62 -23.40 12.85
CA ILE A 108 -8.84 -22.46 12.03
C ILE A 108 -9.79 -21.62 11.18
N SER A 109 -9.47 -20.33 11.02
CA SER A 109 -10.07 -19.41 10.04
C SER A 109 -8.97 -18.87 9.14
N LEU A 110 -9.19 -18.90 7.82
CA LEU A 110 -8.28 -18.37 6.80
C LEU A 110 -8.95 -17.24 6.03
N CYS A 111 -8.19 -16.18 5.82
CA CYS A 111 -8.54 -15.10 4.92
C CYS A 111 -7.46 -14.99 3.85
N PHE A 112 -7.83 -15.13 2.58
CA PHE A 112 -6.95 -14.99 1.44
C PHE A 112 -7.27 -13.67 0.75
N ARG A 113 -6.32 -12.73 0.75
CA ARG A 113 -6.43 -11.48 0.00
C ARG A 113 -5.69 -11.60 -1.32
N ARG A 114 -6.37 -11.27 -2.39
CA ARG A 114 -5.78 -11.27 -3.73
C ARG A 114 -4.78 -10.14 -3.88
N ILE A 115 -3.58 -10.48 -4.32
CA ILE A 115 -2.55 -9.53 -4.74
C ILE A 115 -2.64 -9.41 -6.27
N PRO A 116 -2.95 -8.22 -6.83
CA PRO A 116 -3.04 -8.03 -8.27
C PRO A 116 -1.71 -8.35 -8.97
N LYS A 117 -1.77 -9.07 -10.09
CA LYS A 117 -0.57 -9.35 -10.92
C LYS A 117 -0.13 -8.14 -11.72
N ASP A 118 -1.09 -7.38 -12.24
CA ASP A 118 -0.81 -6.23 -13.09
C ASP A 118 -0.71 -4.97 -12.24
N ILE A 119 0.36 -4.21 -12.46
CA ILE A 119 0.53 -2.88 -11.88
C ILE A 119 -0.16 -1.88 -12.79
N PRO A 120 -1.19 -1.16 -12.32
CA PRO A 120 -1.85 -0.16 -13.14
C PRO A 120 -0.92 1.03 -13.43
N SER A 121 -1.02 1.61 -14.63
CA SER A 121 -0.18 2.75 -15.02
C SER A 121 -0.58 4.03 -14.28
N ILE A 122 0.35 4.99 -14.21
CA ILE A 122 0.11 6.33 -13.65
C ILE A 122 -1.11 6.99 -14.31
N GLU A 123 -1.26 6.82 -15.62
CA GLU A 123 -2.36 7.36 -16.40
C GLU A 123 -3.70 6.70 -16.07
N SER A 124 -3.73 5.38 -16.00
CA SER A 124 -4.95 4.62 -15.71
C SER A 124 -5.51 4.91 -14.32
N LEU A 125 -4.63 5.25 -13.37
CA LEU A 125 -5.00 5.66 -12.01
C LEU A 125 -5.36 7.15 -11.92
N GLY A 126 -5.14 7.94 -12.96
CA GLY A 126 -5.32 9.39 -12.92
C GLY A 126 -4.40 10.09 -11.94
N LEU A 127 -3.19 9.56 -11.72
CA LEU A 127 -2.23 10.14 -10.77
C LEU A 127 -1.72 11.49 -11.26
N PRO A 128 -1.41 12.42 -10.34
CA PRO A 128 -0.85 13.71 -10.68
C PRO A 128 0.44 13.61 -11.49
N PRO A 129 0.71 14.49 -12.46
CA PRO A 129 1.91 14.47 -13.31
C PRO A 129 3.23 14.47 -12.52
N ILE A 130 3.22 15.02 -11.30
CA ILE A 130 4.39 15.01 -10.40
C ILE A 130 4.87 13.59 -10.10
N CYS A 131 3.99 12.59 -10.07
CA CYS A 131 4.37 11.19 -9.84
C CYS A 131 5.43 10.73 -10.85
N LYS A 132 5.32 11.14 -12.13
CA LYS A 132 6.31 10.82 -13.16
C LYS A 132 7.62 11.58 -12.98
N THR A 133 7.55 12.87 -12.69
CA THR A 133 8.74 13.71 -12.61
C THR A 133 9.51 13.53 -11.31
N ALA A 134 8.82 13.30 -10.19
CA ALA A 134 9.44 13.08 -8.89
C ALA A 134 10.21 11.75 -8.85
N ILE A 135 9.62 10.65 -9.38
CA ILE A 135 10.25 9.33 -9.36
C ILE A 135 11.54 9.25 -10.20
N LEU A 136 11.70 10.13 -11.17
CA LEU A 136 12.89 10.18 -12.01
C LEU A 136 14.02 11.03 -11.40
N LYS A 137 13.79 11.70 -10.26
CA LYS A 137 14.84 12.47 -9.58
C LYS A 137 15.99 11.58 -9.13
N PRO A 138 17.23 12.12 -9.09
CA PRO A 138 18.38 11.32 -8.69
C PRO A 138 18.42 11.03 -7.19
N ARG A 139 17.83 11.89 -6.36
CA ARG A 139 17.85 11.80 -4.89
C ARG A 139 16.72 12.62 -4.28
N GLY A 140 16.48 12.40 -3.00
CA GLY A 140 15.53 13.13 -2.18
C GLY A 140 14.50 12.21 -1.54
N LEU A 141 13.50 12.79 -0.90
CA LEU A 141 12.42 12.08 -0.20
C LEU A 141 11.08 12.38 -0.84
N ILE A 142 10.38 11.35 -1.26
CA ILE A 142 9.00 11.41 -1.76
C ILE A 142 8.10 10.68 -0.78
N LEU A 143 7.01 11.32 -0.39
CA LEU A 143 6.02 10.75 0.52
C LEU A 143 4.67 10.58 -0.17
N VAL A 144 4.11 9.37 -0.06
CA VAL A 144 2.74 9.07 -0.48
C VAL A 144 1.92 8.80 0.77
N THR A 145 0.93 9.64 1.06
CA THR A 145 0.20 9.59 2.33
C THR A 145 -1.30 9.46 2.14
N GLY A 146 -2.00 9.12 3.21
CA GLY A 146 -3.46 8.95 3.21
C GLY A 146 -3.90 7.81 4.13
N PRO A 147 -5.19 7.71 4.45
CA PRO A 147 -5.72 6.67 5.33
C PRO A 147 -5.52 5.26 4.74
N THR A 148 -5.73 4.25 5.57
CA THR A 148 -5.72 2.85 5.12
C THR A 148 -6.76 2.66 4.01
N GLY A 149 -6.38 1.95 2.94
CA GLY A 149 -7.26 1.71 1.80
C GLY A 149 -7.38 2.89 0.82
N SER A 150 -6.59 3.96 0.97
CA SER A 150 -6.57 5.09 0.01
C SER A 150 -5.79 4.81 -1.27
N GLY A 151 -5.14 3.65 -1.42
CA GLY A 151 -4.41 3.25 -2.62
C GLY A 151 -2.93 3.66 -2.64
N LYS A 152 -2.32 3.94 -1.48
CA LYS A 152 -0.89 4.33 -1.38
C LYS A 152 0.05 3.35 -2.06
N SER A 153 -0.06 2.07 -1.72
CA SER A 153 0.79 1.01 -2.30
C SER A 153 0.62 0.92 -3.81
N THR A 154 -0.61 1.08 -4.31
CA THR A 154 -0.90 1.10 -5.75
C THR A 154 -0.23 2.30 -6.44
N THR A 155 -0.26 3.48 -5.80
CA THR A 155 0.41 4.69 -6.33
C THR A 155 1.92 4.51 -6.36
N VAL A 156 2.52 4.00 -5.27
CA VAL A 156 3.97 3.70 -5.20
C VAL A 156 4.33 2.65 -6.25
N ALA A 157 3.53 1.59 -6.39
CA ALA A 157 3.77 0.56 -7.39
C ALA A 157 3.76 1.13 -8.83
N ALA A 158 2.78 1.96 -9.17
CA ALA A 158 2.71 2.61 -10.47
C ALA A 158 3.92 3.54 -10.73
N MET A 159 4.39 4.24 -9.70
CA MET A 159 5.59 5.09 -9.81
C MET A 159 6.85 4.25 -10.04
N ILE A 160 7.02 3.15 -9.31
CA ILE A 160 8.18 2.25 -9.47
C ILE A 160 8.15 1.56 -10.84
N ASP A 161 6.98 1.10 -11.30
CA ASP A 161 6.87 0.48 -12.61
C ASP A 161 7.19 1.49 -13.74
N TYR A 162 6.73 2.74 -13.61
CA TYR A 162 7.09 3.83 -14.51
C TYR A 162 8.62 4.09 -14.52
N LEU A 163 9.28 4.09 -13.35
CA LEU A 163 10.74 4.19 -13.26
C LEU A 163 11.42 3.02 -13.99
N ASN A 164 10.94 1.81 -13.73
CA ASN A 164 11.45 0.56 -14.29
C ASN A 164 11.37 0.51 -15.83
N GLU A 165 10.40 1.20 -16.41
CA GLU A 165 10.28 1.36 -17.86
C GLU A 165 11.23 2.41 -18.45
N ASN A 166 11.58 3.44 -17.67
CA ASN A 166 12.21 4.63 -18.19
C ASN A 166 13.72 4.78 -17.87
N MET A 167 14.18 4.24 -16.72
CA MET A 167 15.57 4.43 -16.26
C MET A 167 16.20 3.11 -15.80
N ALA A 168 17.50 2.98 -16.01
CA ALA A 168 18.30 1.89 -15.46
C ALA A 168 18.77 2.31 -14.05
N ARG A 169 18.17 1.72 -13.01
CA ARG A 169 18.48 1.97 -11.60
C ARG A 169 18.40 0.70 -10.76
N ASN A 170 19.17 0.67 -9.69
CA ASN A 170 19.04 -0.36 -8.66
C ASN A 170 18.01 0.10 -7.62
N VAL A 171 16.90 -0.65 -7.51
CA VAL A 171 15.76 -0.35 -6.63
C VAL A 171 15.67 -1.42 -5.56
N ILE A 172 15.61 -1.02 -4.31
CA ILE A 172 15.35 -1.93 -3.18
C ILE A 172 14.06 -1.51 -2.51
N THR A 173 13.13 -2.44 -2.37
CA THR A 173 11.90 -2.20 -1.60
C THR A 173 11.92 -3.00 -0.30
N ILE A 174 11.34 -2.43 0.76
CA ILE A 174 11.15 -3.03 2.08
C ILE A 174 9.66 -2.85 2.40
N GLU A 175 8.91 -3.93 2.43
CA GLU A 175 7.44 -3.90 2.45
C GLU A 175 6.89 -4.79 3.58
N ASP A 176 5.66 -4.53 4.02
CA ASP A 176 4.98 -5.30 5.07
C ASP A 176 3.47 -5.47 4.75
N PRO A 177 3.13 -6.54 4.01
CA PRO A 177 3.96 -7.37 3.12
C PRO A 177 4.10 -6.76 1.72
N ILE A 178 4.81 -7.47 0.82
CA ILE A 178 4.88 -7.13 -0.62
C ILE A 178 3.48 -7.23 -1.23
N GLU A 179 2.95 -6.08 -1.72
CA GLU A 179 1.61 -5.99 -2.35
C GLU A 179 1.64 -6.11 -3.88
N TYR A 180 2.75 -5.79 -4.54
CA TYR A 180 2.92 -5.89 -5.99
C TYR A 180 4.27 -6.51 -6.32
N LEU A 181 4.32 -7.40 -7.31
CA LEU A 181 5.57 -7.97 -7.80
C LEU A 181 6.06 -7.21 -9.03
N TYR A 182 7.32 -6.84 -9.00
CA TYR A 182 7.97 -6.20 -10.15
C TYR A 182 8.80 -7.22 -10.93
N SER A 183 8.61 -7.23 -12.24
CA SER A 183 9.58 -7.86 -13.14
C SER A 183 10.65 -6.84 -13.53
N ASN A 184 11.92 -7.25 -13.57
CA ASN A 184 12.99 -6.38 -14.03
C ASN A 184 12.79 -6.02 -15.52
N LYS A 185 12.70 -4.70 -15.81
CA LYS A 185 12.68 -4.14 -17.17
C LYS A 185 14.01 -3.45 -17.43
N LYS A 186 14.13 -2.15 -17.12
CA LYS A 186 15.39 -1.41 -17.14
C LYS A 186 16.06 -1.38 -15.77
N CYS A 187 15.27 -1.40 -14.69
CA CYS A 187 15.77 -1.46 -13.32
C CYS A 187 16.16 -2.88 -12.92
N LEU A 188 17.10 -2.98 -11.97
CA LEU A 188 17.28 -4.14 -11.12
C LEU A 188 16.46 -3.89 -9.85
N ILE A 189 15.46 -4.74 -9.54
CA ILE A 189 14.55 -4.54 -8.41
C ILE A 189 14.68 -5.72 -7.45
N ALA A 190 15.03 -5.41 -6.20
CA ALA A 190 15.04 -6.36 -5.10
C ALA A 190 13.94 -5.99 -4.10
N GLN A 191 12.99 -6.90 -3.86
CA GLN A 191 11.90 -6.70 -2.92
C GLN A 191 12.17 -7.53 -1.67
N ARG A 192 11.99 -6.92 -0.50
CA ARG A 192 12.19 -7.57 0.81
C ARG A 192 10.92 -7.48 1.62
N ASP A 193 10.45 -8.63 2.06
CA ASP A 193 9.26 -8.79 2.89
C ASP A 193 9.63 -8.76 4.39
N LEU A 194 8.96 -7.92 5.17
CA LEU A 194 9.14 -7.87 6.61
C LEU A 194 8.64 -9.17 7.26
N GLY A 195 9.42 -9.69 8.18
CA GLY A 195 9.13 -10.96 8.85
C GLY A 195 9.57 -12.20 8.06
N TYR A 196 9.95 -12.04 6.78
CA TYR A 196 10.42 -13.12 5.89
C TYR A 196 11.88 -12.92 5.50
N ASP A 197 12.16 -11.79 4.84
CA ASP A 197 13.49 -11.44 4.33
C ASP A 197 14.26 -10.55 5.28
N THR A 198 13.59 -9.95 6.26
CA THR A 198 14.18 -9.02 7.23
C THR A 198 13.32 -8.92 8.50
N GLU A 199 13.96 -8.62 9.63
CA GLU A 199 13.30 -8.54 10.94
C GLU A 199 12.62 -7.19 11.21
N SER A 200 13.14 -6.09 10.64
CA SER A 200 12.61 -4.74 10.85
C SER A 200 12.91 -3.81 9.68
N PHE A 201 12.11 -2.75 9.52
CA PHE A 201 12.35 -1.71 8.53
C PHE A 201 13.71 -1.03 8.71
N ASP A 202 14.09 -0.71 9.94
CA ASP A 202 15.37 -0.05 10.25
C ASP A 202 16.56 -0.95 9.87
N THR A 203 16.56 -2.21 10.31
CA THR A 203 17.61 -3.18 9.95
C THR A 203 17.70 -3.36 8.43
N ALA A 204 16.56 -3.53 7.77
CA ALA A 204 16.51 -3.69 6.31
C ALA A 204 17.07 -2.46 5.58
N LEU A 205 16.71 -1.26 6.02
CA LEU A 205 17.14 0.00 5.41
C LEU A 205 18.66 0.23 5.57
N VAL A 206 19.20 -0.04 6.77
CA VAL A 206 20.65 0.03 7.02
C VAL A 206 21.42 -0.94 6.12
N HIS A 207 20.90 -2.15 5.91
CA HIS A 207 21.51 -3.13 5.02
C HIS A 207 21.34 -2.76 3.54
N ALA A 208 20.18 -2.25 3.14
CA ALA A 208 19.91 -1.80 1.78
C ALA A 208 20.97 -0.80 1.30
N LEU A 209 21.37 0.16 2.13
CA LEU A 209 22.39 1.17 1.83
C LEU A 209 23.79 0.58 1.45
N ARG A 210 24.03 -0.71 1.70
CA ARG A 210 25.27 -1.41 1.35
C ARG A 210 25.17 -2.21 0.05
N HIS A 211 24.01 -2.19 -0.59
CA HIS A 211 23.75 -2.92 -1.82
C HIS A 211 23.70 -2.00 -3.06
N ASP A 212 24.39 -0.87 -2.99
CA ASP A 212 24.49 0.11 -4.08
C ASP A 212 23.14 0.53 -4.68
N PRO A 213 22.15 0.94 -3.83
CA PRO A 213 20.84 1.31 -4.32
C PRO A 213 20.84 2.72 -4.89
N ASP A 214 20.13 2.96 -5.99
CA ASP A 214 19.76 4.30 -6.44
C ASP A 214 18.45 4.77 -5.80
N VAL A 215 17.52 3.82 -5.63
CA VAL A 215 16.17 4.07 -5.11
C VAL A 215 15.84 3.09 -3.99
N ILE A 216 15.33 3.60 -2.89
CA ILE A 216 14.89 2.80 -1.75
C ILE A 216 13.41 3.09 -1.50
N VAL A 217 12.58 2.06 -1.48
CA VAL A 217 11.18 2.15 -1.08
C VAL A 217 11.05 1.58 0.34
N VAL A 218 10.59 2.41 1.26
CA VAL A 218 10.26 2.01 2.63
C VAL A 218 8.75 1.98 2.75
N GLY A 219 8.17 0.81 2.89
CA GLY A 219 6.72 0.60 2.88
C GLY A 219 5.99 1.60 3.76
N GLU A 220 6.47 1.78 4.98
CA GLU A 220 5.99 2.85 5.87
C GLU A 220 7.05 3.30 6.89
N MET A 221 6.93 4.54 7.34
CA MET A 221 7.79 5.13 8.37
C MET A 221 6.96 5.37 9.64
N ARG A 222 7.11 4.48 10.65
CA ARG A 222 6.34 4.56 11.91
C ARG A 222 7.17 5.01 13.09
N ASP A 223 8.45 4.70 13.11
CA ASP A 223 9.34 4.87 14.25
C ASP A 223 10.51 5.83 13.95
N VAL A 224 11.13 6.32 15.01
CA VAL A 224 12.24 7.28 14.96
C VAL A 224 13.43 6.77 14.14
N ASN A 225 13.79 5.48 14.29
CA ASN A 225 14.96 4.91 13.66
C ASN A 225 14.76 4.82 12.14
N THR A 226 13.62 4.27 11.71
CA THR A 226 13.26 4.18 10.29
C THR A 226 13.21 5.56 9.64
N ILE A 227 12.58 6.56 10.29
CA ILE A 227 12.49 7.94 9.76
C ILE A 227 13.89 8.58 9.67
N SER A 228 14.69 8.47 10.74
CA SER A 228 16.05 9.04 10.77
C SER A 228 16.94 8.43 9.67
N THR A 229 16.88 7.10 9.50
CA THR A 229 17.68 6.38 8.49
C THR A 229 17.21 6.73 7.07
N ALA A 230 15.90 6.87 6.84
CA ALA A 230 15.34 7.29 5.55
C ALA A 230 15.76 8.73 5.16
N ILE A 231 15.69 9.67 6.09
CA ILE A 231 16.15 11.05 5.88
C ILE A 231 17.65 11.06 5.54
N ARG A 232 18.45 10.31 6.30
CA ARG A 232 19.90 10.20 6.07
C ARG A 232 20.22 9.57 4.71
N ALA A 233 19.51 8.54 4.29
CA ALA A 233 19.63 7.95 2.97
C ALA A 233 19.38 8.99 1.86
N ALA A 234 18.33 9.79 2.01
CA ALA A 234 18.02 10.87 1.07
C ALA A 234 19.09 11.98 1.06
N GLU A 235 19.70 12.33 2.22
CA GLU A 235 20.83 13.28 2.32
C GLU A 235 22.08 12.76 1.61
N THR A 236 22.36 11.46 1.72
CA THR A 236 23.56 10.83 1.16
C THR A 236 23.46 10.50 -0.33
N GLY A 237 22.35 10.87 -0.99
CA GLY A 237 22.27 10.83 -2.46
C GLY A 237 21.28 9.84 -3.03
N HIS A 238 20.51 9.13 -2.22
CA HIS A 238 19.52 8.15 -2.67
C HIS A 238 18.14 8.82 -2.87
N LEU A 239 17.35 8.28 -3.78
CA LEU A 239 15.93 8.59 -3.86
C LEU A 239 15.17 7.67 -2.91
N VAL A 240 14.53 8.23 -1.89
CA VAL A 240 13.75 7.48 -0.91
C VAL A 240 12.27 7.74 -1.14
N ILE A 241 11.47 6.69 -1.19
CA ILE A 241 10.02 6.77 -1.28
C ILE A 241 9.44 6.06 -0.06
N SER A 242 8.48 6.70 0.60
CA SER A 242 7.81 6.06 1.73
C SER A 242 6.36 6.46 1.85
N THR A 243 5.62 5.75 2.70
CA THR A 243 4.23 6.05 3.00
C THR A 243 4.02 6.42 4.47
N LEU A 244 2.97 7.23 4.71
CA LEU A 244 2.43 7.51 6.03
C LEU A 244 0.89 7.48 6.01
N HIS A 245 0.28 7.39 7.20
CA HIS A 245 -1.18 7.35 7.34
C HIS A 245 -1.82 8.72 7.61
N THR A 246 -1.07 9.80 7.44
CA THR A 246 -1.56 11.18 7.58
C THR A 246 -2.47 11.55 6.41
N VAL A 247 -3.42 12.44 6.65
CA VAL A 247 -4.49 12.77 5.68
C VAL A 247 -4.18 13.98 4.81
N ASP A 248 -3.22 14.84 5.22
CA ASP A 248 -2.80 16.02 4.49
C ASP A 248 -1.29 16.27 4.61
N VAL A 249 -0.80 17.21 3.81
CA VAL A 249 0.62 17.58 3.73
C VAL A 249 1.14 18.16 5.04
N ALA A 250 0.42 19.07 5.68
CA ALA A 250 0.86 19.74 6.91
C ALA A 250 1.02 18.73 8.04
N GLN A 251 0.02 17.89 8.26
CA GLN A 251 0.08 16.80 9.24
C GLN A 251 1.21 15.80 8.92
N THR A 252 1.51 15.58 7.64
CA THR A 252 2.62 14.69 7.24
C THR A 252 3.96 15.23 7.74
N ILE A 253 4.22 16.52 7.52
CA ILE A 253 5.45 17.18 7.98
C ILE A 253 5.54 17.16 9.51
N ASP A 254 4.47 17.55 10.19
CA ASP A 254 4.44 17.56 11.65
C ASP A 254 4.61 16.15 12.23
N ARG A 255 3.94 15.15 11.68
CA ARG A 255 4.05 13.75 12.13
C ARG A 255 5.47 13.20 12.06
N ILE A 256 6.22 13.51 11.00
CA ILE A 256 7.62 13.10 10.87
C ILE A 256 8.47 13.73 11.97
N ILE A 257 8.19 14.97 12.32
CA ILE A 257 8.99 15.72 13.29
C ILE A 257 8.63 15.34 14.73
N ASP A 258 7.34 15.14 15.01
CA ASP A 258 6.84 14.96 16.37
C ASP A 258 7.20 13.60 17.00
N VAL A 259 7.67 12.64 16.20
CA VAL A 259 8.19 11.37 16.75
C VAL A 259 9.56 11.55 17.44
N PHE A 260 10.28 12.64 17.15
CA PHE A 260 11.59 12.93 17.75
C PHE A 260 11.45 13.73 19.05
N SER A 261 12.44 13.58 19.92
CA SER A 261 12.50 14.37 21.14
C SER A 261 12.65 15.87 20.85
N PRO A 262 12.17 16.76 21.72
CA PRO A 262 12.17 18.21 21.46
C PRO A 262 13.54 18.81 21.09
N ASP A 263 14.61 18.25 21.63
CA ASP A 263 15.99 18.65 21.35
C ASP A 263 16.46 18.27 19.94
N GLN A 264 15.89 17.21 19.36
CA GLN A 264 16.23 16.73 18.03
C GLN A 264 15.36 17.37 16.93
N GLN A 265 14.16 17.82 17.25
CA GLN A 265 13.18 18.32 16.26
C GLN A 265 13.72 19.41 15.35
N GLN A 266 14.51 20.36 15.87
CA GLN A 266 15.05 21.44 15.04
C GLN A 266 16.03 20.93 13.99
N GLN A 267 16.86 19.96 14.34
CA GLN A 267 17.78 19.33 13.39
C GLN A 267 17.02 18.56 12.32
N ILE A 268 16.02 17.77 12.72
CA ILE A 268 15.19 16.98 11.78
C ILE A 268 14.41 17.91 10.84
N ARG A 269 13.87 19.04 11.30
CA ARG A 269 13.23 20.04 10.43
C ARG A 269 14.19 20.54 9.35
N LEU A 270 15.41 20.85 9.74
CA LEU A 270 16.42 21.31 8.80
C LEU A 270 16.73 20.24 7.75
N GLN A 271 17.01 19.01 8.19
CA GLN A 271 17.30 17.89 7.31
C GLN A 271 16.12 17.58 6.37
N LEU A 272 14.91 17.42 6.93
CA LEU A 272 13.69 17.17 6.15
C LEU A 272 13.46 18.27 5.11
N SER A 273 13.64 19.56 5.49
CA SER A 273 13.47 20.68 4.56
C SER A 273 14.45 20.64 3.38
N GLN A 274 15.60 19.99 3.53
CA GLN A 274 16.61 19.88 2.47
C GLN A 274 16.33 18.71 1.52
N VAL A 275 15.83 17.59 2.06
CA VAL A 275 15.67 16.35 1.28
C VAL A 275 14.27 16.16 0.69
N ILE A 276 13.24 16.77 1.27
CA ILE A 276 11.86 16.59 0.76
C ILE A 276 11.73 17.08 -0.68
N GLU A 277 11.14 16.28 -1.54
CA GLU A 277 10.93 16.60 -2.95
C GLU A 277 9.45 16.72 -3.31
N ALA A 278 8.62 15.82 -2.78
CA ALA A 278 7.17 15.87 -2.95
C ALA A 278 6.44 15.17 -1.80
N VAL A 279 5.25 15.63 -1.51
CA VAL A 279 4.25 14.91 -0.70
C VAL A 279 2.98 14.80 -1.52
N ILE A 280 2.45 13.59 -1.64
CA ILE A 280 1.23 13.27 -2.38
C ILE A 280 0.29 12.63 -1.37
N SER A 281 -0.67 13.43 -0.85
CA SER A 281 -1.70 12.93 0.06
C SER A 281 -2.93 12.53 -0.73
N GLN A 282 -3.48 11.35 -0.49
CA GLN A 282 -4.54 10.81 -1.33
C GLN A 282 -5.70 10.22 -0.54
N THR A 283 -6.89 10.38 -1.09
CA THR A 283 -8.12 9.71 -0.64
C THR A 283 -8.87 9.13 -1.84
N LEU A 284 -9.61 8.04 -1.61
CA LEU A 284 -10.48 7.45 -2.62
C LEU A 284 -11.93 7.85 -2.37
N LEU A 285 -12.63 8.17 -3.46
CA LEU A 285 -14.07 8.47 -3.46
C LEU A 285 -14.80 7.50 -4.40
N PRO A 286 -16.07 7.17 -4.10
CA PRO A 286 -16.92 6.44 -5.03
C PRO A 286 -17.22 7.32 -6.25
N ARG A 287 -17.19 6.73 -7.44
CA ARG A 287 -17.60 7.38 -8.69
C ARG A 287 -19.12 7.24 -8.87
N ILE A 288 -19.73 8.20 -9.56
CA ILE A 288 -21.16 8.16 -9.89
C ILE A 288 -21.49 6.98 -10.81
N ASP A 289 -20.57 6.63 -11.72
CA ASP A 289 -20.70 5.53 -12.69
C ASP A 289 -20.17 4.18 -12.19
N GLY A 290 -19.83 4.09 -10.89
CA GLY A 290 -19.28 2.89 -10.24
C GLY A 290 -17.74 2.87 -10.18
N GLY A 291 -17.22 2.05 -9.25
CA GLY A 291 -15.80 2.03 -8.95
C GLY A 291 -15.36 3.21 -8.07
N ARG A 292 -14.05 3.50 -8.06
CA ARG A 292 -13.45 4.54 -7.21
C ARG A 292 -12.50 5.43 -8.02
N VAL A 293 -12.31 6.66 -7.56
CA VAL A 293 -11.34 7.61 -8.11
C VAL A 293 -10.53 8.24 -6.98
N GLY A 294 -9.24 8.53 -7.25
CA GLY A 294 -8.37 9.23 -6.31
C GLY A 294 -8.55 10.75 -6.37
N ALA A 295 -8.63 11.39 -5.20
CA ALA A 295 -8.40 12.81 -5.04
C ALA A 295 -7.05 13.01 -4.36
N PHE A 296 -6.24 13.92 -4.91
CA PHE A 296 -4.85 14.09 -4.52
C PHE A 296 -4.57 15.52 -4.06
N GLU A 297 -3.99 15.63 -2.88
CA GLU A 297 -3.31 16.84 -2.44
C GLU A 297 -1.84 16.71 -2.81
N VAL A 298 -1.26 17.74 -3.43
CA VAL A 298 0.10 17.68 -3.99
C VAL A 298 0.92 18.87 -3.54
N MET A 299 2.00 18.61 -2.83
CA MET A 299 3.05 19.57 -2.51
C MET A 299 4.33 19.22 -3.28
N ILE A 300 4.92 20.21 -3.90
CA ILE A 300 6.24 20.11 -4.55
C ILE A 300 7.21 21.00 -3.81
N ALA A 301 8.36 20.47 -3.42
CA ALA A 301 9.34 21.25 -2.68
C ALA A 301 9.93 22.36 -3.56
N ASN A 302 9.74 23.59 -3.11
CA ASN A 302 10.37 24.79 -3.62
C ASN A 302 11.00 25.57 -2.44
N PRO A 303 11.74 26.66 -2.68
CA PRO A 303 12.37 27.44 -1.61
C PRO A 303 11.38 27.91 -0.53
N ALA A 304 10.14 28.29 -0.90
CA ALA A 304 9.12 28.72 0.06
C ALA A 304 8.66 27.57 0.97
N VAL A 305 8.36 26.39 0.38
CA VAL A 305 8.01 25.17 1.12
C VAL A 305 9.13 24.79 2.11
N ARG A 306 10.38 24.76 1.63
CA ARG A 306 11.55 24.43 2.46
C ARG A 306 11.72 25.41 3.64
N SER A 307 11.45 26.70 3.42
CA SER A 307 11.47 27.72 4.49
C SER A 307 10.37 27.48 5.52
N LEU A 308 9.12 27.24 5.09
CA LEU A 308 8.00 26.98 6.00
C LEU A 308 8.25 25.75 6.89
N ILE A 309 8.80 24.65 6.31
CA ILE A 309 9.15 23.46 7.09
C ILE A 309 10.21 23.79 8.15
N ARG A 310 11.28 24.47 7.75
CA ARG A 310 12.37 24.86 8.66
C ARG A 310 11.90 25.77 9.79
N ASP A 311 10.99 26.69 9.47
CA ASP A 311 10.57 27.77 10.36
C ASP A 311 9.34 27.39 11.22
N LYS A 312 8.96 26.09 11.30
CA LYS A 312 7.80 25.57 12.07
C LYS A 312 6.44 26.10 11.60
N LYS A 313 6.30 26.38 10.30
CA LYS A 313 5.10 26.96 9.71
C LYS A 313 4.41 26.01 8.73
N ALA A 314 4.41 24.70 9.00
CA ALA A 314 3.79 23.71 8.13
C ALA A 314 2.30 24.00 7.89
N PHE A 315 1.60 24.62 8.84
CA PHE A 315 0.20 25.04 8.70
C PHE A 315 -0.06 26.07 7.58
N GLU A 316 0.99 26.78 7.10
CA GLU A 316 0.89 27.72 5.98
C GLU A 316 1.07 27.04 4.60
N LEU A 317 1.45 25.76 4.55
CA LEU A 317 1.69 25.01 3.29
C LEU A 317 0.48 25.02 2.34
N PRO A 318 -0.77 24.87 2.79
CA PRO A 318 -1.92 24.95 1.91
C PRO A 318 -2.01 26.25 1.11
N ASN A 319 -1.65 27.38 1.71
CA ASN A 319 -1.64 28.69 1.03
C ASN A 319 -0.58 28.72 -0.08
N ILE A 320 0.62 28.19 0.19
CA ILE A 320 1.70 28.09 -0.81
C ILE A 320 1.30 27.16 -1.95
N MET A 321 0.60 26.06 -1.64
CA MET A 321 0.14 25.11 -2.67
C MET A 321 -0.89 25.74 -3.60
N GLN A 322 -1.83 26.56 -3.09
CA GLN A 322 -2.80 27.30 -3.89
C GLN A 322 -2.12 28.28 -4.86
N VAL A 323 -1.17 29.08 -4.36
CA VAL A 323 -0.46 30.07 -5.18
C VAL A 323 0.44 29.42 -6.25
N ASN A 324 0.93 28.22 -6.01
CA ASN A 324 1.83 27.50 -6.91
C ASN A 324 1.13 26.39 -7.72
N SER A 325 -0.15 26.54 -8.00
CA SER A 325 -0.93 25.60 -8.82
C SER A 325 -0.38 25.46 -10.24
N ASN A 326 0.26 26.49 -10.78
CA ASN A 326 0.90 26.50 -12.10
C ASN A 326 2.07 25.52 -12.26
N ILE A 327 2.70 25.12 -11.16
CA ILE A 327 3.78 24.08 -11.16
C ILE A 327 3.26 22.69 -10.76
N GLY A 328 1.95 22.51 -10.64
CA GLY A 328 1.31 21.24 -10.35
C GLY A 328 1.00 20.99 -8.87
N MET A 329 1.19 21.98 -7.98
CA MET A 329 0.69 21.88 -6.61
C MET A 329 -0.84 22.01 -6.59
N GLN A 330 -1.49 21.32 -5.69
CA GLN A 330 -2.94 21.46 -5.48
C GLN A 330 -3.34 21.03 -4.07
N THR A 331 -4.34 21.69 -3.52
CA THR A 331 -4.98 21.28 -2.26
C THR A 331 -6.00 20.18 -2.53
N LEU A 332 -6.37 19.43 -1.49
CA LEU A 332 -7.40 18.40 -1.60
C LEU A 332 -8.74 18.99 -2.10
N ASP A 333 -9.17 20.15 -1.57
CA ASP A 333 -10.43 20.78 -1.96
C ASP A 333 -10.44 21.20 -3.45
N SER A 334 -9.28 21.68 -3.96
CA SER A 334 -9.14 21.95 -5.40
C SER A 334 -9.23 20.69 -6.27
N ALA A 335 -8.70 19.56 -5.81
CA ALA A 335 -8.85 18.28 -6.50
C ALA A 335 -10.31 17.80 -6.47
N LEU A 336 -10.97 17.90 -5.33
CA LEU A 336 -12.37 17.53 -5.15
C LEU A 336 -13.29 18.36 -6.03
N SER A 337 -13.09 19.70 -6.08
CA SER A 337 -13.92 20.57 -6.92
C SER A 337 -13.84 20.22 -8.42
N LYS A 338 -12.65 19.83 -8.90
CA LYS A 338 -12.46 19.37 -10.29
C LYS A 338 -13.21 18.06 -10.57
N LEU A 339 -13.19 17.11 -9.63
CA LEU A 339 -13.90 15.84 -9.77
C LEU A 339 -15.42 16.02 -9.79
N VAL A 340 -15.95 16.94 -8.97
CA VAL A 340 -17.38 17.30 -8.98
C VAL A 340 -17.75 18.02 -10.27
N ALA A 341 -16.98 19.02 -10.69
CA ALA A 341 -17.22 19.77 -11.92
C ALA A 341 -17.18 18.88 -13.16
N SER A 342 -16.37 17.81 -13.14
CA SER A 342 -16.31 16.81 -14.22
C SER A 342 -17.41 15.75 -14.15
N GLY A 343 -18.32 15.79 -13.16
CA GLY A 343 -19.39 14.82 -12.97
C GLY A 343 -18.92 13.41 -12.58
N ILE A 344 -17.68 13.26 -12.08
CA ILE A 344 -17.10 11.98 -11.71
C ILE A 344 -17.54 11.57 -10.28
N VAL A 345 -17.61 12.54 -9.37
CA VAL A 345 -17.96 12.36 -7.96
C VAL A 345 -19.13 13.26 -7.61
N SER A 346 -20.02 12.80 -6.74
CA SER A 346 -21.10 13.64 -6.25
C SER A 346 -20.59 14.75 -5.31
N GLN A 347 -21.29 15.87 -5.26
CA GLN A 347 -20.93 16.95 -4.34
C GLN A 347 -20.98 16.49 -2.88
N GLU A 348 -21.93 15.62 -2.53
CA GLU A 348 -22.09 15.07 -1.18
C GLU A 348 -20.84 14.28 -0.74
N GLU A 349 -20.37 13.37 -1.59
CA GLU A 349 -19.15 12.59 -1.34
C GLU A 349 -17.91 13.48 -1.23
N ALA A 350 -17.79 14.49 -2.09
CA ALA A 350 -16.68 15.44 -2.03
C ALA A 350 -16.70 16.26 -0.72
N MET A 351 -17.87 16.72 -0.30
CA MET A 351 -18.03 17.46 0.97
C MET A 351 -17.66 16.63 2.19
N MET A 352 -17.96 15.32 2.20
CA MET A 352 -17.57 14.43 3.30
C MET A 352 -16.05 14.21 3.40
N LYS A 353 -15.31 14.38 2.29
CA LYS A 353 -13.85 14.18 2.23
C LYS A 353 -13.06 15.48 2.29
N SER A 354 -13.73 16.62 2.18
CA SER A 354 -13.09 17.94 2.20
C SER A 354 -12.38 18.21 3.54
N SER A 355 -11.21 18.79 3.46
CA SER A 355 -10.47 19.33 4.62
C SER A 355 -11.05 20.68 5.10
N ASN A 356 -11.72 21.43 4.19
CA ASN A 356 -12.40 22.68 4.51
C ASN A 356 -13.70 22.80 3.68
N PRO A 357 -14.83 22.27 4.19
CA PRO A 357 -16.09 22.26 3.47
C PRO A 357 -16.59 23.63 3.02
N GLU A 358 -16.36 24.68 3.81
CA GLU A 358 -16.73 26.05 3.45
C GLU A 358 -15.90 26.59 2.27
N HIS A 359 -14.64 26.20 2.19
CA HIS A 359 -13.78 26.53 1.06
C HIS A 359 -14.20 25.75 -0.18
N LEU A 360 -14.44 24.44 -0.06
CA LEU A 360 -14.90 23.62 -1.17
C LEU A 360 -16.22 24.12 -1.74
N LYS A 361 -17.19 24.51 -0.87
CA LYS A 361 -18.47 25.08 -1.31
C LYS A 361 -18.27 26.30 -2.19
N ARG A 362 -17.40 27.21 -1.79
CA ARG A 362 -17.06 28.38 -2.62
C ARG A 362 -16.44 28.01 -3.97
N LEU A 363 -15.58 26.98 -4.00
CA LEU A 363 -14.99 26.51 -5.25
C LEU A 363 -16.01 25.85 -6.21
N LEU A 364 -17.13 25.36 -5.69
CA LEU A 364 -18.20 24.73 -6.48
C LEU A 364 -19.26 25.74 -6.97
N GLU A 365 -19.31 26.95 -6.41
CA GLU A 365 -20.23 28.03 -6.80
C GLU A 365 -19.72 28.86 -8.00
N TYR A 366 -18.45 28.66 -8.38
CA TYR A 366 -17.80 29.31 -9.53
C TYR A 366 -17.53 28.31 -10.67
#